data_67c26acdbb0ee35b673f2e33f62cc527
#
_entry.id   67c26acdbb0ee35b673f2e33f62cc527
#
_cell.length_a   1.000
_cell.length_b   1.000
_cell.length_c   1.000
_cell.angle_alpha   90.00
_cell.angle_beta   90.00
_cell.angle_gamma   90.00
#
_symmetry.space_group_name_H-M   'P 1'
#
loop_
_entity.id
_entity.type
_entity.pdbx_description
1 polymer ?
#
loop_
_entity_poly.entity_id
_entity_poly.type
_entity_poly.pdbx_seq_one_letter_code
_entity_poly.pdbx_strand_id
1 'polypeptide(L)'
;MRHAIKNGEIILEENAVVNITLAPVQSNFSVYEALRVLNKHVVHLEDHVERLKNSAFSIGLNLPEVEWKEEIDKLIEEDGITDATMRILVVGTENPLWFITWNTLLTYPDSYYKEGVSAITYKGERFLPQCKTGNLLVNYLSREEGKRHNAFEALLVDRNGEILEGSRSNFYILRKNVMKTAPDEKVLDGITRISVLRAARELGYTVEFTAPKPEEIWTADASFISSTSMGAMPLREVDGKECPFDYEKVAAICSLVRKWECVDDQS
;
A
#
# COMPACT_ATOMS: atom_id res chain seq x y z
N MET A 1 -2.88 -15.55 23.24
CA MET A 1 -1.56 -15.46 22.57
C MET A 1 -1.86 -15.22 21.11
N ARG A 2 -0.92 -14.62 20.38
CA ARG A 2 -1.08 -14.39 18.95
C ARG A 2 -0.33 -15.47 18.19
N HIS A 3 -0.95 -15.98 17.13
CA HIS A 3 -0.33 -16.97 16.25
C HIS A 3 0.11 -16.35 14.92
N ALA A 4 0.92 -17.10 14.21
CA ALA A 4 1.35 -16.85 12.83
C ALA A 4 1.36 -18.18 12.08
N ILE A 5 1.37 -18.12 10.74
CA ILE A 5 1.65 -19.29 9.93
C ILE A 5 3.07 -19.21 9.40
N LYS A 6 3.79 -20.32 9.47
CA LYS A 6 5.11 -20.53 8.86
C LYS A 6 5.10 -21.79 8.04
N ASN A 7 5.19 -21.67 6.72
CA ASN A 7 5.18 -22.81 5.79
C ASN A 7 4.02 -23.80 6.01
N GLY A 8 2.80 -23.27 6.28
CA GLY A 8 1.59 -24.07 6.50
C GLY A 8 1.36 -24.52 7.95
N GLU A 9 2.29 -24.29 8.86
CA GLU A 9 2.16 -24.63 10.27
C GLU A 9 1.74 -23.41 11.10
N ILE A 10 0.72 -23.56 11.94
CA ILE A 10 0.35 -22.56 12.94
C ILE A 10 1.37 -22.61 14.07
N ILE A 11 2.00 -21.48 14.35
CA ILE A 11 3.01 -21.32 15.40
C ILE A 11 2.68 -20.11 16.26
N LEU A 12 3.27 -20.02 17.46
CA LEU A 12 3.24 -18.76 18.20
C LEU A 12 4.00 -17.67 17.42
N GLU A 13 3.50 -16.44 17.42
CA GLU A 13 4.08 -15.32 16.67
C GLU A 13 5.58 -15.10 17.01
N GLU A 14 5.97 -15.31 18.27
CA GLU A 14 7.37 -15.21 18.72
C GLU A 14 8.32 -16.23 18.06
N ASN A 15 7.77 -17.32 17.51
CA ASN A 15 8.50 -18.34 16.77
C ASN A 15 8.56 -18.07 15.26
N ALA A 16 7.93 -17.00 14.78
CA ALA A 16 8.00 -16.55 13.38
C ALA A 16 9.36 -15.89 13.09
N VAL A 17 10.44 -16.67 13.22
CA VAL A 17 11.83 -16.21 13.12
C VAL A 17 12.52 -16.74 11.87
N VAL A 18 13.49 -15.98 11.36
CA VAL A 18 14.31 -16.33 10.21
C VAL A 18 15.78 -16.27 10.60
N ASN A 19 16.58 -17.20 10.08
CA ASN A 19 18.02 -17.17 10.30
C ASN A 19 18.65 -15.99 9.55
N ILE A 20 19.25 -15.06 10.30
CA ILE A 20 19.87 -13.84 9.76
C ILE A 20 21.16 -14.09 8.97
N THR A 21 21.75 -15.31 9.02
CA THR A 21 22.94 -15.66 8.23
C THR A 21 22.63 -16.07 6.81
N LEU A 22 21.35 -16.24 6.48
CA LEU A 22 20.92 -16.58 5.11
C LEU A 22 21.14 -15.40 4.17
N ALA A 23 21.80 -15.63 3.04
CA ALA A 23 22.06 -14.60 2.04
C ALA A 23 20.79 -13.88 1.53
N PRO A 24 19.66 -14.56 1.27
CA PRO A 24 18.41 -13.91 0.90
C PRO A 24 17.89 -12.94 1.98
N VAL A 25 18.07 -13.26 3.25
CA VAL A 25 17.69 -12.38 4.37
C VAL A 25 18.57 -11.14 4.40
N GLN A 26 19.90 -11.33 4.29
CA GLN A 26 20.86 -10.23 4.28
C GLN A 26 20.69 -9.30 3.07
N SER A 27 20.20 -9.84 1.94
CA SER A 27 19.96 -9.09 0.69
C SER A 27 18.53 -8.58 0.55
N ASN A 28 17.65 -8.78 1.55
CA ASN A 28 16.21 -8.49 1.44
C ASN A 28 15.54 -9.12 0.20
N PHE A 29 16.03 -10.31 -0.23
CA PHE A 29 15.45 -11.05 -1.35
C PHE A 29 14.14 -11.70 -0.92
N SER A 30 13.08 -10.89 -0.95
CA SER A 30 11.75 -11.27 -0.49
C SER A 30 10.67 -10.45 -1.18
N VAL A 31 9.46 -10.99 -1.21
CA VAL A 31 8.23 -10.32 -1.62
C VAL A 31 7.21 -10.37 -0.49
N TYR A 32 6.30 -9.40 -0.47
CA TYR A 32 5.28 -9.38 0.57
C TYR A 32 3.97 -8.79 0.08
N GLU A 33 2.89 -9.08 0.82
CA GLU A 33 1.61 -8.40 0.71
C GLU A 33 1.15 -7.86 2.06
N ALA A 34 0.29 -6.84 2.00
CA ALA A 34 -0.40 -6.30 3.16
C ALA A 34 -1.89 -6.26 2.83
N LEU A 35 -2.65 -7.01 3.59
CA LEU A 35 -4.05 -7.31 3.36
C LEU A 35 -4.92 -6.66 4.44
N ARG A 36 -6.15 -6.32 4.10
CA ARG A 36 -7.21 -6.03 5.07
C ARG A 36 -8.12 -7.24 5.22
N VAL A 37 -8.43 -7.57 6.46
CA VAL A 37 -9.51 -8.51 6.80
C VAL A 37 -10.62 -7.68 7.42
N LEU A 38 -11.84 -7.81 6.90
CA LEU A 38 -13.06 -7.18 7.40
C LEU A 38 -14.13 -8.26 7.55
N ASN A 39 -14.73 -8.37 8.73
CA ASN A 39 -15.74 -9.38 9.03
C ASN A 39 -15.29 -10.81 8.65
N LYS A 40 -14.02 -11.15 8.91
CA LYS A 40 -13.33 -12.41 8.56
C LYS A 40 -13.02 -12.60 7.06
N HIS A 41 -13.35 -11.65 6.19
CA HIS A 41 -13.08 -11.73 4.76
C HIS A 41 -11.85 -10.91 4.39
N VAL A 42 -11.01 -11.46 3.53
CA VAL A 42 -9.84 -10.75 2.99
C VAL A 42 -10.27 -9.93 1.79
N VAL A 43 -10.11 -8.63 1.90
CA VAL A 43 -10.46 -7.67 0.83
C VAL A 43 -9.52 -7.86 -0.36
N HIS A 44 -10.06 -8.08 -1.57
CA HIS A 44 -9.33 -8.21 -2.83
C HIS A 44 -8.20 -9.25 -2.79
N LEU A 45 -8.45 -10.43 -2.19
CA LEU A 45 -7.42 -11.45 -2.00
C LEU A 45 -6.78 -11.88 -3.32
N GLU A 46 -7.58 -12.14 -4.35
CA GLU A 46 -7.11 -12.60 -5.66
C GLU A 46 -6.14 -11.59 -6.29
N ASP A 47 -6.46 -10.31 -6.27
CA ASP A 47 -5.59 -9.24 -6.79
C ASP A 47 -4.26 -9.17 -6.02
N HIS A 48 -4.32 -9.31 -4.69
CA HIS A 48 -3.13 -9.35 -3.85
C HIS A 48 -2.25 -10.57 -4.16
N VAL A 49 -2.85 -11.76 -4.33
CA VAL A 49 -2.13 -12.99 -4.66
C VAL A 49 -1.51 -12.89 -6.07
N GLU A 50 -2.22 -12.34 -7.03
CA GLU A 50 -1.69 -12.13 -8.38
C GLU A 50 -0.50 -11.16 -8.34
N ARG A 51 -0.59 -10.04 -7.62
CA ARG A 51 0.53 -9.12 -7.47
C ARG A 51 1.70 -9.74 -6.73
N LEU A 52 1.47 -10.60 -5.73
CA LEU A 52 2.53 -11.37 -5.07
C LEU A 52 3.27 -12.26 -6.07
N LYS A 53 2.52 -12.99 -6.92
CA LYS A 53 3.07 -13.84 -8.00
C LYS A 53 3.90 -13.02 -8.99
N ASN A 54 3.36 -11.89 -9.46
CA ASN A 54 4.04 -11.01 -10.41
C ASN A 54 5.32 -10.40 -9.81
N SER A 55 5.28 -10.00 -8.53
CA SER A 55 6.46 -9.48 -7.83
C SER A 55 7.54 -10.54 -7.66
N ALA A 56 7.17 -11.78 -7.29
CA ALA A 56 8.09 -12.90 -7.15
C ALA A 56 8.74 -13.25 -8.50
N PHE A 57 7.92 -13.39 -9.55
CA PHE A 57 8.40 -13.68 -10.90
C PHE A 57 9.40 -12.64 -11.41
N SER A 58 9.10 -11.36 -11.19
CA SER A 58 9.93 -10.23 -11.66
C SER A 58 11.32 -10.20 -11.04
N ILE A 59 11.50 -10.75 -9.84
CA ILE A 59 12.80 -10.82 -9.17
C ILE A 59 13.43 -12.24 -9.23
N GLY A 60 12.79 -13.18 -9.93
CA GLY A 60 13.26 -14.56 -10.02
C GLY A 60 13.14 -15.36 -8.72
N LEU A 61 12.19 -14.98 -7.84
CA LEU A 61 11.88 -15.73 -6.64
C LEU A 61 10.86 -16.82 -6.96
N ASN A 62 11.22 -18.07 -6.65
CA ASN A 62 10.30 -19.19 -6.80
C ASN A 62 9.22 -19.10 -5.70
N LEU A 63 8.02 -18.68 -6.09
CA LEU A 63 6.90 -18.65 -5.17
C LEU A 63 6.37 -20.07 -4.95
N PRO A 64 6.17 -20.53 -3.69
CA PRO A 64 5.57 -21.83 -3.43
C PRO A 64 4.10 -21.85 -3.87
N GLU A 65 3.62 -23.01 -4.29
CA GLU A 65 2.20 -23.24 -4.52
C GLU A 65 1.49 -23.33 -3.16
N VAL A 66 0.68 -22.33 -2.84
CA VAL A 66 -0.04 -22.21 -1.55
C VAL A 66 -1.46 -21.77 -1.84
N GLU A 67 -2.41 -22.47 -1.22
CA GLU A 67 -3.81 -22.05 -1.17
C GLU A 67 -3.95 -20.93 -0.11
N TRP A 68 -3.57 -19.70 -0.50
CA TRP A 68 -3.46 -18.56 0.42
C TRP A 68 -4.73 -18.30 1.20
N LYS A 69 -5.89 -18.49 0.57
CA LYS A 69 -7.17 -18.32 1.25
C LYS A 69 -7.32 -19.30 2.42
N GLU A 70 -7.05 -20.58 2.18
CA GLU A 70 -7.17 -21.61 3.21
C GLU A 70 -6.21 -21.36 4.38
N GLU A 71 -4.98 -20.95 4.08
CA GLU A 71 -3.99 -20.64 5.11
C GLU A 71 -4.38 -19.41 5.95
N ILE A 72 -4.93 -18.39 5.31
CA ILE A 72 -5.43 -17.20 6.01
C ILE A 72 -6.64 -17.56 6.86
N ASP A 73 -7.59 -18.35 6.33
CA ASP A 73 -8.78 -18.78 7.05
C ASP A 73 -8.41 -19.60 8.30
N LYS A 74 -7.41 -20.49 8.23
CA LYS A 74 -6.88 -21.21 9.41
C LYS A 74 -6.43 -20.25 10.52
N LEU A 75 -5.71 -19.18 10.16
CA LEU A 75 -5.22 -18.20 11.14
C LEU A 75 -6.35 -17.34 11.71
N ILE A 76 -7.33 -17.01 10.87
CA ILE A 76 -8.55 -16.29 11.29
C ILE A 76 -9.33 -17.12 12.32
N GLU A 77 -9.50 -18.43 12.08
CA GLU A 77 -10.21 -19.33 12.98
C GLU A 77 -9.45 -19.53 14.29
N GLU A 78 -8.14 -19.79 14.22
CA GLU A 78 -7.29 -20.05 15.39
C GLU A 78 -7.29 -18.87 16.38
N ASP A 79 -7.15 -17.65 15.90
CA ASP A 79 -7.06 -16.47 16.75
C ASP A 79 -8.41 -15.73 16.91
N GLY A 80 -9.49 -16.21 16.28
CA GLY A 80 -10.81 -15.59 16.35
C GLY A 80 -10.85 -14.18 15.75
N ILE A 81 -10.11 -13.96 14.66
CA ILE A 81 -9.95 -12.65 14.03
C ILE A 81 -11.26 -12.26 13.31
N THR A 82 -11.76 -11.07 13.59
CA THR A 82 -12.87 -10.46 12.83
C THR A 82 -12.34 -9.43 11.85
N ASP A 83 -11.51 -8.49 12.36
CA ASP A 83 -10.92 -7.42 11.56
C ASP A 83 -9.43 -7.34 11.86
N ALA A 84 -8.60 -7.27 10.82
CA ALA A 84 -7.15 -7.26 10.95
C ALA A 84 -6.44 -6.59 9.77
N THR A 85 -5.20 -6.24 10.01
CA THR A 85 -4.21 -6.06 8.95
C THR A 85 -3.32 -7.29 8.93
N MET A 86 -3.31 -8.03 7.83
CA MET A 86 -2.46 -9.21 7.65
C MET A 86 -1.29 -8.93 6.73
N ARG A 87 -0.24 -9.69 6.88
CA ARG A 87 0.94 -9.64 6.02
C ARG A 87 1.31 -11.04 5.58
N ILE A 88 1.46 -11.23 4.27
CA ILE A 88 2.17 -12.36 3.69
C ILE A 88 3.60 -11.90 3.43
N LEU A 89 4.58 -12.71 3.83
CA LEU A 89 6.00 -12.50 3.53
C LEU A 89 6.58 -13.79 2.97
N VAL A 90 7.25 -13.70 1.82
CA VAL A 90 7.99 -14.83 1.24
C VAL A 90 9.45 -14.45 1.08
N VAL A 91 10.34 -15.20 1.72
CA VAL A 91 11.80 -15.04 1.65
C VAL A 91 12.35 -16.07 0.67
N GLY A 92 13.11 -15.62 -0.33
CA GLY A 92 13.59 -16.43 -1.46
C GLY A 92 14.80 -17.29 -1.12
N THR A 93 14.68 -18.17 -0.12
CA THR A 93 15.65 -19.23 0.14
C THR A 93 15.53 -20.35 -0.90
N GLU A 94 16.46 -21.33 -0.93
CA GLU A 94 16.40 -22.49 -1.83
C GLU A 94 15.05 -23.21 -1.73
N ASN A 95 14.56 -23.42 -0.49
CA ASN A 95 13.17 -23.76 -0.20
C ASN A 95 12.51 -22.51 0.39
N PRO A 96 11.68 -21.79 -0.36
CA PRO A 96 11.16 -20.50 0.12
C PRO A 96 10.48 -20.58 1.46
N LEU A 97 10.84 -19.65 2.35
CA LEU A 97 10.20 -19.52 3.65
C LEU A 97 9.07 -18.51 3.53
N TRP A 98 7.87 -18.91 3.90
CA TRP A 98 6.76 -18.00 3.89
C TRP A 98 6.03 -17.94 5.23
N PHE A 99 5.48 -16.76 5.49
CA PHE A 99 4.82 -16.42 6.74
C PHE A 99 3.53 -15.68 6.46
N ILE A 100 2.52 -15.94 7.28
CA ILE A 100 1.34 -15.09 7.42
C ILE A 100 1.31 -14.61 8.87
N THR A 101 1.29 -13.29 9.04
CA THR A 101 1.18 -12.64 10.35
C THR A 101 0.03 -11.63 10.33
N TRP A 102 -0.46 -11.24 11.51
CA TRP A 102 -1.53 -10.27 11.61
C TRP A 102 -1.32 -9.27 12.74
N ASN A 103 -1.95 -8.12 12.61
CA ASN A 103 -2.04 -7.08 13.61
C ASN A 103 -3.45 -6.53 13.67
N THR A 104 -3.78 -5.81 14.74
CA THR A 104 -5.03 -5.06 14.83
C THR A 104 -5.22 -4.22 13.56
N LEU A 105 -6.45 -4.18 13.07
CA LEU A 105 -6.78 -3.42 11.86
C LEU A 105 -6.29 -1.96 11.99
N LEU A 106 -5.47 -1.56 11.03
CA LEU A 106 -5.00 -0.19 10.96
C LEU A 106 -6.12 0.73 10.45
N THR A 107 -6.59 1.60 11.32
CA THR A 107 -7.59 2.63 11.03
C THR A 107 -7.02 4.01 11.31
N TYR A 108 -7.65 5.03 10.75
CA TYR A 108 -7.25 6.42 10.94
C TYR A 108 -8.45 7.25 11.45
N PRO A 109 -8.20 8.29 12.25
CA PRO A 109 -9.26 9.19 12.71
C PRO A 109 -10.02 9.82 11.55
N ASP A 110 -11.33 10.02 11.71
CA ASP A 110 -12.18 10.71 10.72
C ASP A 110 -11.69 12.12 10.40
N SER A 111 -11.04 12.79 11.36
CA SER A 111 -10.42 14.10 11.15
C SER A 111 -9.37 14.09 10.03
N TYR A 112 -8.62 13.00 9.87
CA TYR A 112 -7.62 12.89 8.80
C TYR A 112 -8.26 12.95 7.41
N TYR A 113 -9.46 12.40 7.28
CA TYR A 113 -10.21 12.42 6.01
C TYR A 113 -10.90 13.76 5.79
N LYS A 114 -11.37 14.43 6.85
CA LYS A 114 -12.10 15.70 6.78
C LYS A 114 -11.19 16.93 6.69
N GLU A 115 -10.07 16.89 7.39
CA GLU A 115 -9.15 18.02 7.52
C GLU A 115 -7.89 17.89 6.66
N GLY A 116 -7.66 16.68 6.11
CA GLY A 116 -6.46 16.34 5.38
C GLY A 116 -5.25 16.13 6.28
N VAL A 117 -4.23 15.46 5.72
CA VAL A 117 -2.98 15.17 6.42
C VAL A 117 -1.82 15.95 5.80
N SER A 118 -0.71 16.04 6.52
CA SER A 118 0.52 16.67 6.03
C SER A 118 1.45 15.68 5.36
N ALA A 119 2.24 16.15 4.41
CA ALA A 119 3.31 15.39 3.80
C ALA A 119 4.58 16.24 3.64
N ILE A 120 5.70 15.58 3.42
CA ILE A 120 6.92 16.20 2.92
C ILE A 120 7.29 15.61 1.56
N THR A 121 8.08 16.33 0.78
CA THR A 121 8.78 15.74 -0.36
C THR A 121 10.10 15.13 0.10
N TYR A 122 10.47 13.99 -0.48
CA TYR A 122 11.71 13.29 -0.19
C TYR A 122 12.37 12.82 -1.49
N LYS A 123 13.62 13.24 -1.72
CA LYS A 123 14.37 12.82 -2.91
C LYS A 123 14.73 11.34 -2.81
N GLY A 124 14.12 10.53 -3.64
CA GLY A 124 14.33 9.09 -3.70
C GLY A 124 13.31 8.42 -4.59
N GLU A 125 13.69 7.29 -5.11
CA GLU A 125 12.82 6.43 -5.92
C GLU A 125 13.05 4.98 -5.53
N ARG A 126 12.02 4.13 -5.66
CA ARG A 126 12.15 2.72 -5.35
C ARG A 126 12.91 1.99 -6.46
N PHE A 127 13.75 1.04 -6.06
CA PHE A 127 14.30 0.06 -7.00
C PHE A 127 13.19 -0.96 -7.32
N LEU A 128 12.98 -1.25 -8.61
CA LEU A 128 11.89 -2.10 -9.10
C LEU A 128 10.51 -1.65 -8.55
N PRO A 129 10.05 -0.44 -8.87
CA PRO A 129 8.88 0.16 -8.23
C PRO A 129 7.60 -0.67 -8.43
N GLN A 130 7.45 -1.37 -9.55
CA GLN A 130 6.30 -2.23 -9.83
C GLN A 130 6.24 -3.47 -8.91
N CYS A 131 7.38 -3.86 -8.32
CA CYS A 131 7.47 -5.05 -7.48
C CYS A 131 7.29 -4.72 -5.99
N LYS A 132 6.52 -5.54 -5.30
CA LYS A 132 6.32 -5.42 -3.85
C LYS A 132 7.34 -6.25 -3.09
N THR A 133 8.61 -5.80 -3.14
CA THR A 133 9.77 -6.48 -2.55
C THR A 133 10.09 -5.99 -1.16
N GLY A 134 10.90 -6.77 -0.41
CA GLY A 134 11.43 -6.39 0.90
C GLY A 134 12.46 -5.26 0.87
N ASN A 135 12.86 -4.76 -0.31
CA ASN A 135 13.78 -3.62 -0.42
C ASN A 135 13.05 -2.30 -0.11
N LEU A 136 12.86 -2.03 1.17
CA LEU A 136 12.08 -0.91 1.70
C LEU A 136 12.95 0.18 2.34
N LEU A 137 14.26 0.23 2.05
CA LEU A 137 15.15 1.20 2.71
C LEU A 137 14.74 2.64 2.42
N VAL A 138 14.47 2.98 1.16
CA VAL A 138 14.03 4.35 0.78
C VAL A 138 12.71 4.70 1.45
N ASN A 139 11.76 3.75 1.50
CA ASN A 139 10.47 3.93 2.16
C ASN A 139 10.63 4.16 3.67
N TYR A 140 11.53 3.41 4.32
CA TYR A 140 11.81 3.57 5.73
C TYR A 140 12.45 4.93 6.03
N LEU A 141 13.51 5.30 5.29
CA LEU A 141 14.23 6.56 5.49
C LEU A 141 13.33 7.78 5.25
N SER A 142 12.54 7.76 4.18
CA SER A 142 11.61 8.85 3.88
C SER A 142 10.52 9.00 4.95
N ARG A 143 10.02 7.90 5.50
CA ARG A 143 9.07 7.94 6.64
C ARG A 143 9.70 8.48 7.92
N GLU A 144 10.92 8.08 8.22
CA GLU A 144 11.63 8.63 9.41
C GLU A 144 11.87 10.13 9.24
N GLU A 145 12.17 10.60 8.03
CA GLU A 145 12.28 12.03 7.76
C GLU A 145 10.91 12.73 7.91
N GLY A 146 9.85 12.13 7.37
CA GLY A 146 8.48 12.62 7.59
C GLY A 146 8.14 12.79 9.07
N LYS A 147 8.46 11.79 9.91
CA LYS A 147 8.26 11.88 11.36
C LYS A 147 9.02 13.05 12.02
N ARG A 148 10.25 13.32 11.59
CA ARG A 148 11.03 14.47 12.08
C ARG A 148 10.37 15.81 11.79
N HIS A 149 9.60 15.87 10.72
CA HIS A 149 8.82 17.03 10.30
C HIS A 149 7.35 16.98 10.75
N ASN A 150 6.95 16.03 11.62
CA ASN A 150 5.57 15.77 12.03
C ASN A 150 4.62 15.54 10.85
N ALA A 151 5.14 15.07 9.72
CA ALA A 151 4.35 14.76 8.55
C ALA A 151 3.82 13.33 8.59
N PHE A 152 2.61 13.14 8.09
CA PHE A 152 1.93 11.85 8.01
C PHE A 152 2.53 10.95 6.93
N GLU A 153 2.96 11.54 5.81
CA GLU A 153 3.52 10.82 4.67
C GLU A 153 4.76 11.54 4.11
N ALA A 154 5.58 10.80 3.35
CA ALA A 154 6.67 11.35 2.56
C ALA A 154 6.47 11.00 1.08
N LEU A 155 6.36 12.00 0.24
CA LEU A 155 6.20 11.85 -1.21
C LEU A 155 7.59 11.67 -1.85
N LEU A 156 7.80 10.57 -2.54
CA LEU A 156 9.05 10.24 -3.20
C LEU A 156 9.17 11.01 -4.51
N VAL A 157 10.22 11.80 -4.61
CA VAL A 157 10.55 12.62 -5.80
C VAL A 157 11.75 11.99 -6.50
N ASP A 158 11.58 11.64 -7.76
CA ASP A 158 12.62 11.01 -8.58
C ASP A 158 13.74 11.97 -8.97
N ARG A 159 14.75 11.47 -9.69
CA ARG A 159 15.88 12.23 -10.21
C ARG A 159 15.51 13.32 -11.22
N ASN A 160 14.31 13.25 -11.81
CA ASN A 160 13.76 14.24 -12.75
C ASN A 160 12.94 15.32 -12.04
N GLY A 161 12.78 15.23 -10.71
CA GLY A 161 11.97 16.15 -9.92
C GLY A 161 10.47 15.87 -10.00
N GLU A 162 10.07 14.64 -10.35
CA GLU A 162 8.69 14.21 -10.45
C GLU A 162 8.26 13.41 -9.20
N ILE A 163 7.06 13.67 -8.68
CA ILE A 163 6.50 12.91 -7.57
C ILE A 163 5.95 11.59 -8.12
N LEU A 164 6.51 10.48 -7.68
CA LEU A 164 6.08 9.15 -8.12
C LEU A 164 4.96 8.62 -7.23
N GLU A 165 5.24 8.44 -5.96
CA GLU A 165 4.35 7.81 -4.98
C GLU A 165 4.70 8.30 -3.57
N GLY A 166 3.91 7.93 -2.57
CA GLY A 166 4.29 8.10 -1.17
C GLY A 166 5.18 6.96 -0.67
N SER A 167 5.72 7.08 0.54
CA SER A 167 6.56 6.03 1.14
C SER A 167 5.80 4.70 1.32
N ARG A 168 4.48 4.72 1.35
CA ARG A 168 3.58 3.55 1.51
C ARG A 168 2.25 3.73 0.78
N SER A 169 2.16 4.64 -0.17
CA SER A 169 0.93 5.04 -0.83
C SER A 169 1.18 5.43 -2.28
N ASN A 170 0.15 5.40 -3.13
CA ASN A 170 0.18 6.07 -4.42
C ASN A 170 -0.27 7.53 -4.27
N PHE A 171 0.15 8.40 -5.17
CA PHE A 171 -0.10 9.84 -5.13
C PHE A 171 -0.88 10.33 -6.34
N TYR A 172 -1.75 11.32 -6.11
CA TYR A 172 -2.64 11.89 -7.13
C TYR A 172 -2.86 13.37 -6.92
N ILE A 173 -3.08 14.10 -8.02
CA ILE A 173 -3.63 15.45 -8.00
C ILE A 173 -4.89 15.52 -8.85
N LEU A 174 -5.86 16.32 -8.41
CA LEU A 174 -7.09 16.63 -9.13
C LEU A 174 -7.03 18.08 -9.62
N ARG A 175 -7.31 18.29 -10.89
CA ARG A 175 -7.40 19.63 -11.47
C ARG A 175 -8.55 19.66 -12.47
N LYS A 176 -9.61 20.41 -12.14
CA LYS A 176 -10.87 20.39 -12.90
C LYS A 176 -11.41 18.95 -13.00
N ASN A 177 -11.52 18.41 -14.21
CA ASN A 177 -11.97 17.05 -14.51
C ASN A 177 -10.82 16.08 -14.85
N VAL A 178 -9.59 16.43 -14.49
CA VAL A 178 -8.42 15.58 -14.74
C VAL A 178 -7.85 15.09 -13.40
N MET A 179 -7.58 13.80 -13.32
CA MET A 179 -6.77 13.19 -12.27
C MET A 179 -5.42 12.82 -12.86
N LYS A 180 -4.35 13.37 -12.30
CA LYS A 180 -2.98 13.10 -12.72
C LYS A 180 -2.27 12.24 -11.66
N THR A 181 -1.55 11.22 -12.10
CA THR A 181 -0.78 10.31 -11.26
C THR A 181 0.40 9.76 -12.06
N ALA A 182 1.42 9.26 -11.37
CA ALA A 182 2.57 8.67 -12.04
C ALA A 182 2.18 7.45 -12.90
N PRO A 183 2.87 7.19 -14.02
CA PRO A 183 2.62 6.05 -14.87
C PRO A 183 2.97 4.73 -14.18
N ASP A 184 2.31 3.64 -14.61
CA ASP A 184 2.34 2.34 -13.93
C ASP A 184 3.74 1.73 -13.87
N GLU A 185 4.59 2.00 -14.86
CA GLU A 185 5.98 1.51 -14.88
C GLU A 185 6.89 2.18 -13.85
N LYS A 186 6.47 3.31 -13.25
CA LYS A 186 7.26 4.08 -12.28
C LYS A 186 6.84 3.88 -10.83
N VAL A 187 5.75 3.17 -10.56
CA VAL A 187 5.16 3.03 -9.23
C VAL A 187 4.69 1.61 -8.95
N LEU A 188 4.34 1.33 -7.71
CA LEU A 188 3.62 0.11 -7.39
C LEU A 188 2.20 0.19 -7.95
N ASP A 189 1.79 -0.83 -8.69
CA ASP A 189 0.38 -1.01 -9.03
C ASP A 189 -0.38 -1.43 -7.77
N GLY A 190 -0.85 -0.42 -7.05
CA GLY A 190 -1.57 -0.58 -5.79
C GLY A 190 -2.95 -1.17 -6.02
N ILE A 191 -3.37 -2.19 -5.25
CA ILE A 191 -4.74 -2.72 -5.36
C ILE A 191 -5.76 -1.59 -5.13
N THR A 192 -5.53 -0.75 -4.14
CA THR A 192 -6.34 0.46 -3.93
C THR A 192 -6.20 1.47 -5.07
N ARG A 193 -5.02 1.54 -5.75
CA ARG A 193 -4.85 2.39 -6.93
C ARG A 193 -5.82 1.98 -8.05
N ILE A 194 -5.97 0.69 -8.32
CA ILE A 194 -6.94 0.18 -9.31
C ILE A 194 -8.34 0.70 -8.99
N SER A 195 -8.77 0.56 -7.73
CA SER A 195 -10.07 1.08 -7.28
C SER A 195 -10.18 2.60 -7.39
N VAL A 196 -9.13 3.36 -7.04
CA VAL A 196 -9.10 4.83 -7.19
C VAL A 196 -9.23 5.24 -8.65
N LEU A 197 -8.50 4.60 -9.56
CA LEU A 197 -8.57 4.90 -11.01
C LEU A 197 -9.95 4.58 -11.58
N ARG A 198 -10.58 3.50 -11.11
CA ARG A 198 -11.96 3.15 -11.45
C ARG A 198 -12.94 4.22 -10.93
N ALA A 199 -12.83 4.60 -9.65
CA ALA A 199 -13.66 5.62 -9.03
C ALA A 199 -13.56 6.98 -9.76
N ALA A 200 -12.33 7.38 -10.11
CA ALA A 200 -12.11 8.62 -10.85
C ALA A 200 -12.85 8.62 -12.18
N ARG A 201 -12.76 7.53 -12.96
CA ARG A 201 -13.48 7.40 -14.23
C ARG A 201 -15.00 7.42 -14.05
N GLU A 202 -15.51 6.74 -13.03
CA GLU A 202 -16.95 6.72 -12.70
C GLU A 202 -17.46 8.11 -12.31
N LEU A 203 -16.62 8.92 -11.66
CA LEU A 203 -16.92 10.32 -11.31
C LEU A 203 -16.66 11.32 -12.45
N GLY A 204 -16.31 10.84 -13.66
CA GLY A 204 -16.12 11.66 -14.85
C GLY A 204 -14.75 12.31 -14.99
N TYR A 205 -13.75 11.88 -14.20
CA TYR A 205 -12.37 12.35 -14.39
C TYR A 205 -11.70 11.64 -15.56
N THR A 206 -10.96 12.40 -16.35
CA THR A 206 -9.95 11.86 -17.26
C THR A 206 -8.68 11.57 -16.46
N VAL A 207 -8.13 10.36 -16.59
CA VAL A 207 -6.90 10.00 -15.91
C VAL A 207 -5.69 10.23 -16.82
N GLU A 208 -4.74 11.02 -16.35
CA GLU A 208 -3.45 11.25 -17.00
C GLU A 208 -2.34 10.51 -16.23
N PHE A 209 -1.69 9.58 -16.92
CA PHE A 209 -0.54 8.83 -16.40
C PHE A 209 0.76 9.60 -16.66
N THR A 210 0.93 10.71 -15.96
CA THR A 210 2.12 11.57 -15.99
C THR A 210 2.44 11.96 -14.55
N ALA A 211 3.67 11.70 -14.11
CA ALA A 211 4.06 12.01 -12.75
C ALA A 211 3.99 13.53 -12.49
N PRO A 212 3.26 13.96 -11.45
CA PRO A 212 3.17 15.38 -11.12
C PRO A 212 4.51 15.93 -10.64
N LYS A 213 4.77 17.20 -10.91
CA LYS A 213 5.86 17.95 -10.26
C LYS A 213 5.39 18.56 -8.93
N PRO A 214 6.28 18.77 -7.96
CA PRO A 214 5.90 19.35 -6.66
C PRO A 214 5.12 20.67 -6.78
N GLU A 215 5.50 21.54 -7.70
CA GLU A 215 4.82 22.84 -7.91
C GLU A 215 3.36 22.70 -8.40
N GLU A 216 3.01 21.60 -9.01
CA GLU A 216 1.64 21.35 -9.49
C GLU A 216 0.64 21.13 -8.32
N ILE A 217 1.12 20.71 -7.14
CA ILE A 217 0.29 20.53 -5.95
C ILE A 217 -0.46 21.82 -5.61
N TRP A 218 0.23 22.94 -5.64
CA TRP A 218 -0.34 24.25 -5.26
C TRP A 218 -1.22 24.90 -6.34
N THR A 219 -1.32 24.30 -7.51
CA THR A 219 -2.21 24.72 -8.60
C THR A 219 -3.32 23.71 -8.90
N ALA A 220 -3.35 22.60 -8.19
CA ALA A 220 -4.40 21.60 -8.24
C ALA A 220 -5.65 22.06 -7.45
N ASP A 221 -6.78 21.42 -7.63
CA ASP A 221 -7.97 21.62 -6.79
C ASP A 221 -7.83 20.82 -5.48
N ALA A 222 -7.21 19.65 -5.56
CA ALA A 222 -6.89 18.80 -4.42
C ALA A 222 -5.73 17.86 -4.75
N SER A 223 -5.03 17.41 -3.72
CA SER A 223 -4.08 16.30 -3.78
C SER A 223 -4.41 15.26 -2.71
N PHE A 224 -4.12 14.00 -3.00
CA PHE A 224 -4.41 12.91 -2.08
C PHE A 224 -3.49 11.71 -2.30
N ILE A 225 -3.49 10.82 -1.33
CA ILE A 225 -2.75 9.56 -1.34
C ILE A 225 -3.70 8.38 -1.15
N SER A 226 -3.29 7.19 -1.62
CA SER A 226 -4.09 5.98 -1.41
C SER A 226 -3.25 4.77 -1.02
N SER A 227 -3.81 3.92 -0.17
CA SER A 227 -3.27 2.59 0.15
C SER A 227 -4.37 1.70 0.72
N THR A 228 -4.10 0.41 0.82
CA THR A 228 -5.01 -0.59 1.39
C THR A 228 -5.57 -0.17 2.76
N SER A 229 -4.76 0.40 3.66
CA SER A 229 -5.22 0.84 4.97
C SER A 229 -5.97 2.17 4.95
N MET A 230 -5.61 3.09 4.04
CA MET A 230 -6.15 4.45 4.02
C MET A 230 -7.38 4.63 3.13
N GLY A 231 -7.54 3.81 2.07
CA GLY A 231 -8.44 4.18 0.97
C GLY A 231 -7.87 5.39 0.24
N ALA A 232 -8.63 6.47 0.09
CA ALA A 232 -8.14 7.75 -0.43
C ALA A 232 -8.13 8.79 0.70
N MET A 233 -6.96 9.37 0.99
CA MET A 233 -6.75 10.30 2.09
C MET A 233 -6.22 11.63 1.54
N PRO A 234 -6.90 12.75 1.78
CA PRO A 234 -6.52 14.05 1.24
C PRO A 234 -5.27 14.62 1.91
N LEU A 235 -4.50 15.38 1.16
CA LEU A 235 -3.38 16.17 1.66
C LEU A 235 -3.84 17.63 1.85
N ARG A 236 -3.50 18.21 3.00
CA ARG A 236 -3.73 19.61 3.32
C ARG A 236 -2.46 20.46 3.27
N GLU A 237 -1.32 19.82 3.53
CA GLU A 237 -0.05 20.51 3.65
C GLU A 237 1.07 19.67 3.03
N VAL A 238 1.96 20.29 2.26
CA VAL A 238 3.20 19.66 1.77
C VAL A 238 4.36 20.60 2.00
N ASP A 239 5.45 20.10 2.60
CA ASP A 239 6.67 20.85 2.94
C ASP A 239 6.36 22.11 3.80
N GLY A 240 5.43 22.02 4.75
CA GLY A 240 5.03 23.13 5.62
C GLY A 240 4.20 24.20 4.93
N LYS A 241 3.76 23.98 3.70
CA LYS A 241 2.93 24.91 2.93
C LYS A 241 1.54 24.30 2.68
N GLU A 242 0.50 25.04 3.00
CA GLU A 242 -0.88 24.63 2.75
C GLU A 242 -1.13 24.41 1.24
N CYS A 243 -1.84 23.33 0.94
CA CYS A 243 -2.29 22.96 -0.40
C CYS A 243 -3.75 23.35 -0.59
N PRO A 244 -4.21 23.57 -1.85
CA PRO A 244 -5.62 23.61 -2.13
C PRO A 244 -6.29 22.29 -1.70
N PHE A 245 -7.46 22.41 -1.10
CA PHE A 245 -8.12 21.32 -0.42
C PHE A 245 -9.62 21.27 -0.78
N ASP A 246 -9.97 20.36 -1.66
CA ASP A 246 -11.37 20.07 -1.99
C ASP A 246 -11.75 18.70 -1.38
N TYR A 247 -12.27 18.77 -0.15
CA TYR A 247 -12.66 17.57 0.60
C TYR A 247 -13.67 16.70 -0.16
N GLU A 248 -14.69 17.33 -0.77
CA GLU A 248 -15.81 16.61 -1.38
C GLU A 248 -15.35 15.73 -2.54
N LYS A 249 -14.42 16.22 -3.36
CA LYS A 249 -13.85 15.45 -4.46
C LYS A 249 -13.12 14.20 -3.99
N VAL A 250 -12.29 14.32 -2.97
CA VAL A 250 -11.53 13.18 -2.44
C VAL A 250 -12.44 12.23 -1.67
N ALA A 251 -13.41 12.74 -0.90
CA ALA A 251 -14.39 11.94 -0.18
C ALA A 251 -15.26 11.11 -1.11
N ALA A 252 -15.67 11.65 -2.28
CA ALA A 252 -16.43 10.90 -3.29
C ALA A 252 -15.62 9.70 -3.82
N ILE A 253 -14.34 9.90 -4.13
CA ILE A 253 -13.44 8.81 -4.55
C ILE A 253 -13.30 7.79 -3.42
N CYS A 254 -13.02 8.23 -2.19
CA CYS A 254 -12.85 7.35 -1.03
C CYS A 254 -14.10 6.51 -0.76
N SER A 255 -15.28 7.11 -0.89
CA SER A 255 -16.57 6.43 -0.68
C SER A 255 -16.77 5.28 -1.67
N LEU A 256 -16.45 5.48 -2.95
CA LEU A 256 -16.54 4.42 -3.96
C LEU A 256 -15.52 3.31 -3.69
N VAL A 257 -14.28 3.66 -3.39
CA VAL A 257 -13.23 2.69 -3.04
C VAL A 257 -13.68 1.82 -1.87
N ARG A 258 -14.17 2.42 -0.79
CA ARG A 258 -14.63 1.68 0.40
C ARG A 258 -15.88 0.84 0.15
N LYS A 259 -16.79 1.33 -0.71
CA LYS A 259 -17.97 0.56 -1.12
C LYS A 259 -17.58 -0.76 -1.80
N TRP A 260 -16.57 -0.76 -2.64
CA TRP A 260 -16.15 -1.98 -3.34
C TRP A 260 -15.40 -2.96 -2.45
N GLU A 261 -14.74 -2.50 -1.39
CA GLU A 261 -14.17 -3.39 -0.37
C GLU A 261 -15.25 -4.25 0.34
N CYS A 262 -16.50 -3.78 0.36
CA CYS A 262 -17.62 -4.49 1.00
C CYS A 262 -18.44 -5.36 0.01
N VAL A 263 -18.28 -5.17 -1.31
CA VAL A 263 -19.11 -5.85 -2.34
C VAL A 263 -18.49 -7.17 -2.79
N ASP A 264 -17.18 -7.33 -2.67
CA ASP A 264 -16.49 -8.59 -3.00
C ASP A 264 -16.91 -9.75 -2.07
N ASP A 265 -17.70 -9.46 -1.02
CA ASP A 265 -18.31 -10.44 -0.12
C ASP A 265 -19.52 -11.18 -0.71
N GLN A 266 -19.97 -10.89 -1.94
CA GLN A 266 -21.23 -11.44 -2.50
C GLN A 266 -21.08 -12.17 -3.84
N SER A 267 -19.85 -12.42 -4.30
CA SER A 267 -19.64 -13.17 -5.57
C SER A 267 -19.02 -14.53 -5.38
#